data_fc638a9b49cfb3e8b7ae2b80070f1143
#
_entry.id   fc638a9b49cfb3e8b7ae2b80070f1143
#
_cell.length_a   1.000
_cell.length_b   1.000
_cell.length_c   1.000
_cell.angle_alpha   90.00
_cell.angle_beta   90.00
_cell.angle_gamma   90.00
#
_symmetry.space_group_name_H-M   'P 1'
#
loop_
_entity.id
_entity.type
_entity.pdbx_description
1 polymer ?
#
loop_
_entity_poly.entity_id
_entity_poly.type
_entity_poly.pdbx_seq_one_letter_code
_entity_poly.pdbx_strand_id
1 'polypeptide(L)'
;MSKAYMGKILMVDLSSKTMTEETIPDSVYQQYLSGMGLGAYILYNRIPAGADPLGPDNILGFCSGLLTGTGSLFSGRWTLVGKSPLTGGWGDANCGGTFSPAIKHCGYDAIFFKGISPNPVYLYVKNGKTFLKDASDLWGMDAVETEEKLKKQYGERAGVAVIGPAGEKVSLISGVCTDKGRIAARSGLGAVMGVKKLKAVVLDGVQRIQAQDPKTMKSLSQKCIKWTNFPMPLGLLPGVGLALMGTFMGATPVMFAQDGLLYKTILRTWGTGGMNQMSVEMGDSPLKNWDGSSRDFHLGKSKTINPDIIKKAEIIKYHCYSCPLGCGGICATKGKYSHTHKPEYESILALGGLCMNEDLDSLFYLNELLNRA
;
A
#
# COMPACT_ATOMS: atom_id res chain seq x y z
N MET A 1 31.77 1.03 -5.96
CA MET A 1 30.88 0.14 -6.72
C MET A 1 29.46 0.65 -6.58
N SER A 2 28.67 0.62 -7.64
CA SER A 2 27.23 0.99 -7.57
C SER A 2 26.51 0.00 -6.63
N LYS A 3 25.75 0.52 -5.67
CA LYS A 3 24.96 -0.27 -4.71
C LYS A 3 23.47 -0.06 -5.03
N ALA A 4 22.64 -1.07 -4.80
CA ALA A 4 21.20 -0.96 -5.01
C ALA A 4 20.50 0.00 -4.03
N TYR A 5 21.20 0.39 -2.95
CA TYR A 5 20.73 1.34 -1.93
C TYR A 5 21.48 2.67 -2.02
N MET A 6 20.87 3.71 -1.49
CA MET A 6 21.40 5.08 -1.50
C MET A 6 22.45 5.28 -0.39
N GLY A 7 22.41 4.45 0.66
CA GLY A 7 23.29 4.54 1.83
C GLY A 7 22.95 5.69 2.76
N LYS A 8 21.79 6.34 2.58
CA LYS A 8 21.36 7.51 3.34
C LYS A 8 19.91 7.43 3.75
N ILE A 9 19.62 8.01 4.90
CA ILE A 9 18.27 8.33 5.37
C ILE A 9 18.14 9.83 5.62
N LEU A 10 16.91 10.32 5.56
CA LEU A 10 16.54 11.66 6.00
C LEU A 10 15.81 11.56 7.34
N MET A 11 16.31 12.24 8.36
CA MET A 11 15.63 12.43 9.64
C MET A 11 15.06 13.83 9.72
N VAL A 12 13.76 13.94 9.94
CA VAL A 12 13.02 15.20 10.08
C VAL A 12 12.52 15.32 11.52
N ASP A 13 12.95 16.33 12.23
CA ASP A 13 12.39 16.68 13.53
C ASP A 13 11.35 17.81 13.34
N LEU A 14 10.08 17.46 13.53
CA LEU A 14 8.96 18.37 13.32
C LEU A 14 8.82 19.43 14.40
N SER A 15 9.31 19.15 15.62
CA SER A 15 9.28 20.12 16.73
C SER A 15 10.30 21.23 16.54
N SER A 16 11.54 20.87 16.21
CA SER A 16 12.63 21.84 15.96
C SER A 16 12.68 22.32 14.50
N LYS A 17 11.92 21.70 13.59
CA LYS A 17 11.93 21.93 12.14
C LYS A 17 13.32 21.68 11.51
N THR A 18 14.12 20.79 12.10
CA THR A 18 15.43 20.42 11.57
C THR A 18 15.34 19.19 10.67
N MET A 19 16.17 19.16 9.64
CA MET A 19 16.27 18.07 8.70
C MET A 19 17.74 17.67 8.56
N THR A 20 18.05 16.40 8.85
CA THR A 20 19.42 15.89 8.88
C THR A 20 19.55 14.68 7.98
N GLU A 21 20.53 14.69 7.09
CA GLU A 21 20.92 13.49 6.34
C GLU A 21 21.86 12.64 7.19
N GLU A 22 21.60 11.35 7.22
CA GLU A 22 22.44 10.40 7.95
C GLU A 22 22.90 9.29 7.01
N THR A 23 24.20 9.00 7.02
CA THR A 23 24.77 7.86 6.31
C THR A 23 24.59 6.60 7.14
N ILE A 24 24.07 5.56 6.50
CA ILE A 24 23.88 4.24 7.12
C ILE A 24 25.01 3.31 6.69
N PRO A 25 25.72 2.69 7.64
CA PRO A 25 26.79 1.75 7.33
C PRO A 25 26.33 0.56 6.49
N ASP A 26 27.20 0.06 5.59
CA ASP A 26 26.92 -1.09 4.74
C ASP A 26 26.55 -2.35 5.55
N SER A 27 27.15 -2.53 6.73
CA SER A 27 26.86 -3.63 7.63
C SER A 27 25.38 -3.68 8.05
N VAL A 28 24.71 -2.54 8.17
CA VAL A 28 23.28 -2.48 8.47
C VAL A 28 22.47 -3.03 7.29
N TYR A 29 22.82 -2.66 6.04
CA TYR A 29 22.15 -3.22 4.86
C TYR A 29 22.43 -4.71 4.67
N GLN A 30 23.62 -5.19 5.01
CA GLN A 30 23.95 -6.60 4.95
C GLN A 30 23.15 -7.44 5.97
N GLN A 31 22.89 -6.88 7.15
CA GLN A 31 22.21 -7.57 8.24
C GLN A 31 20.68 -7.42 8.17
N TYR A 32 20.17 -6.22 7.86
CA TYR A 32 18.74 -5.88 7.94
C TYR A 32 18.11 -5.63 6.57
N LEU A 33 18.87 -5.59 5.49
CA LEU A 33 18.42 -5.17 4.15
C LEU A 33 17.96 -3.71 4.16
N SER A 34 16.81 -3.43 3.49
CA SER A 34 16.17 -2.12 3.46
C SER A 34 14.67 -2.30 3.77
N GLY A 35 13.84 -1.30 3.52
CA GLY A 35 12.39 -1.38 3.78
C GLY A 35 12.11 -1.62 5.26
N MET A 36 11.35 -2.67 5.57
CA MET A 36 10.96 -3.02 6.93
C MET A 36 12.17 -3.26 7.85
N GLY A 37 13.20 -3.95 7.38
CA GLY A 37 14.38 -4.26 8.19
C GLY A 37 15.16 -3.01 8.59
N LEU A 38 15.41 -2.08 7.67
CA LEU A 38 16.00 -0.78 7.99
C LEU A 38 15.12 0.01 8.96
N GLY A 39 13.79 0.00 8.72
CA GLY A 39 12.82 0.62 9.63
C GLY A 39 12.92 0.06 11.04
N ALA A 40 12.93 -1.26 11.20
CA ALA A 40 13.06 -1.93 12.49
C ALA A 40 14.36 -1.55 13.20
N TYR A 41 15.48 -1.56 12.49
CA TYR A 41 16.77 -1.15 13.03
C TYR A 41 16.75 0.28 13.57
N ILE A 42 16.20 1.24 12.80
CA ILE A 42 16.13 2.64 13.22
C ILE A 42 15.19 2.82 14.41
N LEU A 43 14.00 2.27 14.38
CA LEU A 43 13.00 2.44 15.44
C LEU A 43 13.47 1.80 16.76
N TYR A 44 13.98 0.57 16.70
CA TYR A 44 14.47 -0.14 17.88
C TYR A 44 15.59 0.60 18.62
N ASN A 45 16.51 1.22 17.87
CA ASN A 45 17.63 1.94 18.46
C ASN A 45 17.31 3.38 18.90
N ARG A 46 16.14 3.95 18.50
CA ARG A 46 15.88 5.38 18.69
C ARG A 46 14.59 5.73 19.41
N ILE A 47 13.60 4.84 19.44
CA ILE A 47 12.38 5.08 20.22
C ILE A 47 12.65 4.62 21.66
N PRO A 48 12.49 5.50 22.66
CA PRO A 48 12.66 5.12 24.05
C PRO A 48 11.69 4.03 24.48
N ALA A 49 12.13 3.16 25.39
CA ALA A 49 11.23 2.19 26.01
C ALA A 49 10.06 2.92 26.70
N GLY A 50 8.83 2.40 26.53
CA GLY A 50 7.63 3.01 27.12
C GLY A 50 7.13 4.27 26.40
N ALA A 51 7.77 4.75 25.32
CA ALA A 51 7.30 5.93 24.58
C ALA A 51 5.83 5.80 24.15
N ASP A 52 5.07 6.88 24.31
CA ASP A 52 3.68 6.97 23.84
C ASP A 52 3.65 6.85 22.30
N PRO A 53 2.88 5.91 21.71
CA PRO A 53 2.75 5.79 20.26
C PRO A 53 2.23 7.06 19.57
N LEU A 54 1.47 7.89 20.25
CA LEU A 54 0.98 9.18 19.74
C LEU A 54 1.82 10.37 20.23
N GLY A 55 2.88 10.11 21.01
CA GLY A 55 3.79 11.12 21.54
C GLY A 55 4.86 11.57 20.55
N PRO A 56 5.65 12.61 20.93
CA PRO A 56 6.71 13.17 20.11
C PRO A 56 7.88 12.20 19.87
N ASP A 57 8.13 11.28 20.82
CA ASP A 57 9.24 10.33 20.75
C ASP A 57 9.00 9.17 19.79
N ASN A 58 7.74 8.92 19.40
CA ASN A 58 7.47 7.95 18.35
C ASN A 58 8.03 8.44 17.00
N ILE A 59 8.65 7.55 16.28
CA ILE A 59 9.23 7.83 14.95
C ILE A 59 8.35 7.16 13.89
N LEU A 60 7.92 7.95 12.88
CA LEU A 60 7.21 7.47 11.70
C LEU A 60 8.19 7.39 10.53
N GLY A 61 8.33 6.24 9.89
CA GLY A 61 9.30 6.02 8.82
C GLY A 61 8.67 5.58 7.51
N PHE A 62 9.06 6.18 6.40
CA PHE A 62 8.72 5.81 5.02
C PHE A 62 9.94 5.12 4.40
N CYS A 63 9.92 3.80 4.27
CA CYS A 63 11.07 2.99 3.89
C CYS A 63 10.90 2.35 2.51
N SER A 64 11.82 2.60 1.58
CA SER A 64 11.85 1.99 0.25
C SER A 64 12.50 0.61 0.27
N GLY A 65 12.07 -0.29 -0.63
CA GLY A 65 12.68 -1.62 -0.77
C GLY A 65 14.11 -1.58 -1.32
N LEU A 66 14.94 -2.58 -0.96
CA LEU A 66 16.35 -2.64 -1.37
C LEU A 66 16.53 -2.59 -2.88
N LEU A 67 15.75 -3.36 -3.64
CA LEU A 67 15.86 -3.47 -5.09
C LEU A 67 15.00 -2.46 -5.86
N THR A 68 14.28 -1.56 -5.17
CA THR A 68 13.47 -0.54 -5.82
C THR A 68 14.33 0.34 -6.72
N GLY A 69 13.87 0.55 -7.96
CA GLY A 69 14.55 1.40 -8.94
C GLY A 69 15.69 0.74 -9.72
N THR A 70 16.10 -0.50 -9.38
CA THR A 70 17.24 -1.19 -10.04
C THR A 70 16.89 -1.90 -11.35
N GLY A 71 15.60 -1.93 -11.73
CA GLY A 71 15.09 -2.74 -12.84
C GLY A 71 14.69 -4.17 -12.42
N SER A 72 14.80 -4.51 -11.12
CA SER A 72 14.23 -5.74 -10.59
C SER A 72 12.71 -5.71 -10.67
N LEU A 73 12.10 -6.86 -11.02
CA LEU A 73 10.66 -7.00 -10.99
C LEU A 73 10.12 -7.09 -9.56
N PHE A 74 8.85 -6.72 -9.38
CA PHE A 74 8.13 -6.77 -8.10
C PHE A 74 8.76 -5.92 -6.99
N SER A 75 9.56 -4.90 -7.34
CA SER A 75 10.33 -4.07 -6.39
C SER A 75 9.70 -2.71 -6.09
N GLY A 76 8.42 -2.51 -6.41
CA GLY A 76 7.73 -1.23 -6.26
C GLY A 76 7.09 -0.99 -4.89
N ARG A 77 7.28 -1.88 -3.90
CA ARG A 77 6.65 -1.72 -2.58
C ARG A 77 7.52 -0.89 -1.64
N TRP A 78 6.86 -0.14 -0.78
CA TRP A 78 7.44 0.58 0.36
C TRP A 78 6.73 0.19 1.65
N THR A 79 7.33 0.47 2.77
CA THR A 79 6.78 0.16 4.09
C THR A 79 6.76 1.40 4.95
N LEU A 80 5.59 1.72 5.50
CA LEU A 80 5.43 2.68 6.58
C LEU A 80 5.72 1.97 7.89
N VAL A 81 6.50 2.55 8.77
CA VAL A 81 6.89 1.96 10.06
C VAL A 81 6.75 2.95 11.20
N GLY A 82 6.41 2.48 12.39
CA GLY A 82 6.28 3.29 13.60
C GLY A 82 5.89 2.44 14.80
N LYS A 83 5.83 3.03 15.99
CA LYS A 83 5.18 2.39 17.12
C LYS A 83 3.67 2.49 16.94
N SER A 84 2.99 1.34 16.91
CA SER A 84 1.55 1.26 16.63
C SER A 84 0.72 1.79 17.81
N PRO A 85 -0.20 2.73 17.60
CA PRO A 85 -1.14 3.15 18.62
C PRO A 85 -2.23 2.10 18.92
N LEU A 86 -2.38 1.08 18.05
CA LEU A 86 -3.33 -0.03 18.29
C LEU A 86 -2.76 -1.10 19.21
N THR A 87 -1.47 -1.40 19.08
CA THR A 87 -0.85 -2.53 19.78
C THR A 87 0.16 -2.11 20.84
N GLY A 88 0.62 -0.86 20.81
CA GLY A 88 1.71 -0.38 21.66
C GLY A 88 3.10 -0.93 21.32
N GLY A 89 3.19 -1.79 20.28
CA GLY A 89 4.41 -2.44 19.82
C GLY A 89 4.84 -1.99 18.42
N TRP A 90 5.53 -2.88 17.71
CA TRP A 90 5.91 -2.69 16.32
C TRP A 90 4.68 -2.51 15.42
N GLY A 91 4.72 -1.48 14.59
CA GLY A 91 3.72 -1.21 13.57
C GLY A 91 4.38 -1.09 12.20
N ASP A 92 3.83 -1.82 11.22
CA ASP A 92 4.19 -1.68 9.82
C ASP A 92 2.97 -1.75 8.92
N ALA A 93 3.05 -1.05 7.79
CA ALA A 93 2.06 -1.09 6.72
C ALA A 93 2.75 -1.07 5.37
N ASN A 94 2.60 -2.14 4.61
CA ASN A 94 3.25 -2.31 3.31
C ASN A 94 2.31 -1.88 2.18
N CYS A 95 2.79 -0.99 1.30
CA CYS A 95 2.01 -0.44 0.20
C CYS A 95 2.71 -0.58 -1.15
N GLY A 96 1.94 -0.80 -2.21
CA GLY A 96 2.41 -0.81 -3.59
C GLY A 96 2.36 0.57 -4.25
N GLY A 97 2.20 0.60 -5.57
CA GLY A 97 2.08 1.85 -6.32
C GLY A 97 3.41 2.38 -6.85
N THR A 98 3.55 3.70 -6.92
CA THR A 98 4.69 4.40 -7.52
C THR A 98 5.53 5.23 -6.53
N PHE A 99 5.15 5.28 -5.27
CA PHE A 99 5.80 6.10 -4.24
C PHE A 99 7.20 5.59 -3.83
N SER A 100 7.41 4.26 -3.81
CA SER A 100 8.69 3.65 -3.38
C SER A 100 9.92 4.17 -4.15
N PRO A 101 9.92 4.20 -5.51
CA PRO A 101 11.05 4.74 -6.25
C PRO A 101 11.26 6.23 -6.03
N ALA A 102 10.22 7.02 -5.73
CA ALA A 102 10.36 8.45 -5.49
C ALA A 102 11.25 8.75 -4.26
N ILE A 103 11.20 7.92 -3.21
CA ILE A 103 12.09 8.01 -2.05
C ILE A 103 13.55 7.93 -2.51
N LYS A 104 13.89 6.91 -3.31
CA LYS A 104 15.27 6.72 -3.80
C LYS A 104 15.68 7.76 -4.84
N HIS A 105 14.77 8.19 -5.71
CA HIS A 105 15.05 9.28 -6.64
C HIS A 105 15.38 10.61 -5.93
N CYS A 106 14.94 10.78 -4.69
CA CYS A 106 15.35 11.89 -3.83
C CYS A 106 16.69 11.68 -3.12
N GLY A 107 17.31 10.49 -3.25
CA GLY A 107 18.63 10.18 -2.69
C GLY A 107 18.61 9.47 -1.34
N TYR A 108 17.46 8.95 -0.92
CA TYR A 108 17.29 8.31 0.40
C TYR A 108 16.76 6.87 0.26
N ASP A 109 17.12 6.00 1.19
CA ASP A 109 16.49 4.68 1.34
C ASP A 109 15.26 4.74 2.24
N ALA A 110 15.22 5.74 3.14
CA ALA A 110 14.07 6.00 4.00
C ALA A 110 14.04 7.46 4.47
N ILE A 111 12.84 7.90 4.87
CA ILE A 111 12.58 9.21 5.47
C ILE A 111 11.86 8.97 6.80
N PHE A 112 12.39 9.53 7.89
CA PHE A 112 11.85 9.36 9.23
C PHE A 112 11.43 10.70 9.82
N PHE A 113 10.33 10.70 10.58
CA PHE A 113 9.77 11.87 11.25
C PHE A 113 9.68 11.62 12.75
N LYS A 114 10.27 12.48 13.56
CA LYS A 114 10.09 12.56 15.01
C LYS A 114 9.52 13.92 15.42
N GLY A 115 9.16 14.05 16.67
CA GLY A 115 8.55 15.29 17.16
C GLY A 115 7.12 15.49 16.68
N ILE A 116 6.54 16.63 17.04
CA ILE A 116 5.20 17.08 16.67
C ILE A 116 5.29 18.52 16.20
N SER A 117 4.75 18.84 15.03
CA SER A 117 4.70 20.22 14.54
C SER A 117 3.61 21.02 15.29
N PRO A 118 3.84 22.30 15.63
CA PRO A 118 2.81 23.15 16.23
C PRO A 118 1.62 23.39 15.26
N ASN A 119 1.88 23.46 13.96
CA ASN A 119 0.91 23.69 12.90
C ASN A 119 0.95 22.55 11.86
N PRO A 120 -0.10 22.36 11.04
CA PRO A 120 -0.06 21.45 9.92
C PRO A 120 1.06 21.77 8.93
N VAL A 121 1.85 20.73 8.57
CA VAL A 121 2.96 20.85 7.64
C VAL A 121 2.99 19.70 6.64
N TYR A 122 3.72 19.88 5.55
CA TYR A 122 4.12 18.80 4.67
C TYR A 122 5.61 18.89 4.30
N LEU A 123 6.25 17.76 4.12
CA LEU A 123 7.61 17.67 3.62
C LEU A 123 7.60 17.77 2.09
N TYR A 124 8.42 18.64 1.52
CA TYR A 124 8.75 18.65 0.09
C TYR A 124 10.23 18.40 -0.12
N VAL A 125 10.58 17.40 -0.91
CA VAL A 125 11.95 17.07 -1.28
C VAL A 125 12.12 17.23 -2.78
N LYS A 126 13.06 18.07 -3.19
CA LYS A 126 13.41 18.28 -4.61
C LYS A 126 14.91 18.09 -4.81
N ASN A 127 15.29 17.02 -5.53
CA ASN A 127 16.68 16.75 -5.87
C ASN A 127 17.65 16.86 -4.67
N GLY A 128 17.28 16.28 -3.53
CA GLY A 128 18.05 16.32 -2.30
C GLY A 128 17.89 17.58 -1.44
N LYS A 129 17.22 18.62 -1.94
CA LYS A 129 16.85 19.79 -1.13
C LYS A 129 15.53 19.52 -0.41
N THR A 130 15.50 19.79 0.88
CA THR A 130 14.35 19.48 1.75
C THR A 130 13.70 20.76 2.26
N PHE A 131 12.35 20.78 2.26
CA PHE A 131 11.56 21.92 2.68
C PHE A 131 10.39 21.43 3.53
N LEU A 132 10.22 21.97 4.72
CA LEU A 132 9.01 21.81 5.51
C LEU A 132 8.09 23.00 5.23
N LYS A 133 6.94 22.74 4.65
CA LYS A 133 6.00 23.75 4.18
C LYS A 133 4.70 23.73 4.98
N ASP A 134 4.04 24.88 5.06
CA ASP A 134 2.73 24.98 5.69
C ASP A 134 1.68 24.18 4.93
N ALA A 135 0.83 23.46 5.66
CA ALA A 135 -0.25 22.63 5.14
C ALA A 135 -1.64 23.08 5.62
N SER A 136 -1.78 24.29 6.16
CA SER A 136 -3.04 24.81 6.69
C SER A 136 -4.15 24.77 5.65
N ASP A 137 -3.84 25.10 4.38
CA ASP A 137 -4.78 25.07 3.25
C ASP A 137 -5.11 23.67 2.73
N LEU A 138 -4.42 22.64 3.24
CA LEU A 138 -4.62 21.25 2.89
C LEU A 138 -5.30 20.45 4.01
N TRP A 139 -5.26 21.00 5.23
CA TRP A 139 -5.83 20.34 6.40
C TRP A 139 -7.36 20.34 6.33
N GLY A 140 -7.98 19.19 6.50
CA GLY A 140 -9.41 18.97 6.30
C GLY A 140 -9.80 18.48 4.90
N MET A 141 -8.90 18.62 3.91
CA MET A 141 -9.12 18.06 2.57
C MET A 141 -8.97 16.53 2.57
N ASP A 142 -9.74 15.86 1.73
CA ASP A 142 -9.59 14.41 1.55
C ASP A 142 -8.23 14.03 0.91
N ALA A 143 -7.85 12.76 1.02
CA ALA A 143 -6.55 12.29 0.57
C ALA A 143 -6.36 12.44 -0.95
N VAL A 144 -7.39 12.16 -1.75
CA VAL A 144 -7.32 12.24 -3.22
C VAL A 144 -7.20 13.68 -3.70
N GLU A 145 -8.03 14.58 -3.17
CA GLU A 145 -7.97 16.01 -3.49
C GLU A 145 -6.65 16.65 -3.07
N THR A 146 -6.13 16.25 -1.90
CA THR A 146 -4.82 16.72 -1.42
C THR A 146 -3.70 16.27 -2.37
N GLU A 147 -3.68 14.99 -2.77
CA GLU A 147 -2.69 14.47 -3.71
C GLU A 147 -2.77 15.20 -5.07
N GLU A 148 -3.98 15.40 -5.61
CA GLU A 148 -4.20 16.12 -6.87
C GLU A 148 -3.69 17.56 -6.82
N LYS A 149 -4.00 18.29 -5.75
CA LYS A 149 -3.53 19.65 -5.53
C LYS A 149 -2.01 19.73 -5.48
N LEU A 150 -1.37 18.80 -4.75
CA LEU A 150 0.09 18.73 -4.65
C LEU A 150 0.74 18.32 -5.97
N LYS A 151 0.19 17.36 -6.71
CA LYS A 151 0.70 16.97 -8.03
C LYS A 151 0.54 18.10 -9.05
N LYS A 152 -0.57 18.84 -9.03
CA LYS A 152 -0.73 20.04 -9.87
C LYS A 152 0.33 21.10 -9.58
N GLN A 153 0.73 21.25 -8.32
CA GLN A 153 1.75 22.23 -7.90
C GLN A 153 3.18 21.81 -8.22
N TYR A 154 3.52 20.52 -8.04
CA TYR A 154 4.90 20.01 -8.11
C TYR A 154 5.18 19.14 -9.33
N GLY A 155 4.15 18.80 -10.10
CA GLY A 155 4.22 17.95 -11.28
C GLY A 155 3.67 16.54 -11.08
N GLU A 156 3.08 15.98 -12.12
CA GLU A 156 2.42 14.67 -12.11
C GLU A 156 3.35 13.51 -11.73
N ARG A 157 4.67 13.69 -11.89
CA ARG A 157 5.67 12.67 -11.54
C ARG A 157 6.06 12.67 -10.07
N ALA A 158 5.68 13.70 -9.32
CA ALA A 158 5.98 13.74 -7.89
C ALA A 158 5.31 12.57 -7.16
N GLY A 159 6.09 11.86 -6.37
CA GLY A 159 5.55 10.88 -5.42
C GLY A 159 4.90 11.61 -4.27
N VAL A 160 3.63 11.32 -3.97
CA VAL A 160 2.89 11.98 -2.90
C VAL A 160 2.30 10.92 -1.97
N ALA A 161 2.54 11.08 -0.68
CA ALA A 161 1.90 10.29 0.38
C ALA A 161 1.15 11.24 1.31
N VAL A 162 -0.11 10.97 1.60
CA VAL A 162 -0.99 11.88 2.33
C VAL A 162 -1.86 11.16 3.35
N ILE A 163 -2.35 11.90 4.34
CA ILE A 163 -3.48 11.47 5.18
C ILE A 163 -4.73 12.28 4.83
N GLY A 164 -5.88 11.61 4.94
CA GLY A 164 -7.18 12.26 4.87
C GLY A 164 -7.69 12.69 6.25
N PRO A 165 -8.98 13.12 6.34
CA PRO A 165 -9.60 13.58 7.59
C PRO A 165 -9.58 12.56 8.74
N ALA A 166 -9.62 11.26 8.44
CA ALA A 166 -9.54 10.22 9.48
C ALA A 166 -8.17 10.23 10.16
N GLY A 167 -7.07 10.38 9.38
CA GLY A 167 -5.72 10.53 9.93
C GLY A 167 -5.58 11.81 10.75
N GLU A 168 -6.08 12.93 10.25
CA GLU A 168 -6.05 14.23 10.94
C GLU A 168 -6.80 14.21 12.29
N LYS A 169 -7.90 13.45 12.35
CA LYS A 169 -8.68 13.22 13.58
C LYS A 169 -8.13 12.07 14.45
N VAL A 170 -6.93 11.59 14.12
CA VAL A 170 -6.24 10.54 14.89
C VAL A 170 -7.06 9.25 15.00
N SER A 171 -7.82 8.89 13.97
CA SER A 171 -8.50 7.60 13.92
C SER A 171 -7.47 6.47 13.89
N LEU A 172 -7.54 5.55 14.86
CA LEU A 172 -6.56 4.48 15.04
C LEU A 172 -6.56 3.44 13.90
N ILE A 173 -7.56 3.46 13.04
CA ILE A 173 -7.64 2.62 11.84
C ILE A 173 -7.28 3.35 10.55
N SER A 174 -6.86 4.62 10.64
CA SER A 174 -6.47 5.40 9.48
C SER A 174 -5.13 4.95 8.89
N GLY A 175 -5.00 5.11 7.59
CA GLY A 175 -3.78 4.80 6.82
C GLY A 175 -3.18 6.02 6.14
N VAL A 176 -2.12 5.79 5.36
CA VAL A 176 -1.47 6.78 4.52
C VAL A 176 -1.70 6.43 3.06
N CYS A 177 -2.33 7.34 2.33
CA CYS A 177 -2.72 7.15 0.93
C CYS A 177 -1.62 7.61 -0.03
N THR A 178 -1.44 6.88 -1.13
CA THR A 178 -0.64 7.24 -2.30
C THR A 178 -1.38 6.85 -3.57
N ASP A 179 -1.01 7.43 -4.71
CA ASP A 179 -1.57 7.09 -6.02
C ASP A 179 -3.11 7.05 -6.02
N LYS A 180 -3.75 7.99 -5.29
CA LYS A 180 -5.21 8.21 -5.22
C LYS A 180 -6.04 7.02 -4.69
N GLY A 181 -5.47 6.16 -3.85
CA GLY A 181 -6.20 5.02 -3.26
C GLY A 181 -5.34 3.78 -2.99
N ARG A 182 -4.02 3.89 -3.10
CA ARG A 182 -3.09 2.91 -2.56
C ARG A 182 -2.77 3.27 -1.12
N ILE A 183 -3.16 2.46 -0.17
CA ILE A 183 -3.11 2.82 1.24
C ILE A 183 -2.17 1.91 2.01
N ALA A 184 -1.28 2.51 2.79
CA ALA A 184 -0.58 1.86 3.88
C ALA A 184 -1.53 1.90 5.11
N ALA A 185 -2.40 0.89 5.21
CA ALA A 185 -3.62 0.92 6.03
C ALA A 185 -3.54 0.12 7.33
N ARG A 186 -2.37 -0.40 7.72
CA ARG A 186 -2.24 -1.24 8.92
C ARG A 186 -1.63 -0.46 10.08
N SER A 187 -1.81 -1.01 11.30
CA SER A 187 -1.13 -0.55 12.54
C SER A 187 -1.47 0.87 13.00
N GLY A 188 -2.48 1.53 12.43
CA GLY A 188 -2.89 2.89 12.83
C GLY A 188 -1.86 3.98 12.56
N LEU A 189 -0.96 3.79 11.60
CA LEU A 189 0.14 4.72 11.35
C LEU A 189 -0.33 6.03 10.69
N GLY A 190 -1.53 6.07 10.10
CA GLY A 190 -2.18 7.31 9.70
C GLY A 190 -2.47 8.24 10.88
N ALA A 191 -2.87 7.68 12.03
CA ALA A 191 -3.06 8.44 13.27
C ALA A 191 -1.73 9.00 13.80
N VAL A 192 -0.64 8.24 13.70
CA VAL A 192 0.70 8.72 14.05
C VAL A 192 1.12 9.90 13.17
N MET A 193 0.83 9.83 11.86
CA MET A 193 1.09 10.94 10.94
C MET A 193 0.22 12.16 11.28
N GLY A 194 -1.05 11.94 11.64
CA GLY A 194 -2.01 12.98 12.03
C GLY A 194 -1.63 13.71 13.31
N VAL A 195 -1.27 13.00 14.39
CA VAL A 195 -0.86 13.62 15.64
C VAL A 195 0.42 14.45 15.46
N LYS A 196 1.31 14.03 14.55
CA LYS A 196 2.51 14.80 14.17
C LYS A 196 2.19 16.05 13.36
N LYS A 197 0.93 16.26 12.98
CA LYS A 197 0.46 17.31 12.06
C LYS A 197 1.18 17.30 10.72
N LEU A 198 1.62 16.13 10.28
CA LEU A 198 2.23 15.91 8.98
C LEU A 198 1.13 15.52 7.97
N LYS A 199 0.73 16.48 7.12
CA LYS A 199 -0.35 16.25 6.13
C LYS A 199 0.11 15.39 4.96
N ALA A 200 1.34 15.65 4.46
CA ALA A 200 1.85 14.98 3.28
C ALA A 200 3.37 14.88 3.23
N VAL A 201 3.86 13.96 2.39
CA VAL A 201 5.24 13.85 1.95
C VAL A 201 5.27 13.91 0.43
N VAL A 202 5.96 14.91 -0.14
CA VAL A 202 6.04 15.15 -1.59
C VAL A 202 7.49 14.99 -2.04
N LEU A 203 7.72 14.10 -3.00
CA LEU A 203 9.02 13.68 -3.45
C LEU A 203 9.20 13.91 -4.96
N ASP A 204 10.07 14.85 -5.33
CA ASP A 204 10.39 15.24 -6.71
C ASP A 204 11.90 15.10 -6.94
N GLY A 205 12.35 13.85 -7.13
CA GLY A 205 13.74 13.50 -7.34
C GLY A 205 13.97 12.85 -8.70
N VAL A 206 15.22 12.98 -9.20
CA VAL A 206 15.65 12.39 -10.47
C VAL A 206 16.93 11.56 -10.36
N GLN A 207 17.40 11.28 -9.14
CA GLN A 207 18.60 10.49 -8.93
C GLN A 207 18.46 9.08 -9.50
N ARG A 208 19.46 8.65 -10.27
CA ARG A 208 19.46 7.30 -10.88
C ARG A 208 19.84 6.26 -9.83
N ILE A 209 19.15 5.13 -9.90
CA ILE A 209 19.40 3.97 -9.07
C ILE A 209 19.95 2.87 -9.98
N GLN A 210 21.08 2.26 -9.59
CA GLN A 210 21.71 1.23 -10.42
C GLN A 210 21.95 -0.03 -9.58
N ALA A 211 21.63 -1.18 -10.15
CA ALA A 211 22.09 -2.46 -9.60
C ALA A 211 23.62 -2.56 -9.69
N GLN A 212 24.24 -3.33 -8.81
CA GLN A 212 25.67 -3.63 -8.86
C GLN A 212 26.03 -4.34 -10.17
N ASP A 213 25.21 -5.27 -10.61
CA ASP A 213 25.32 -5.93 -11.92
C ASP A 213 24.01 -5.75 -12.72
N PRO A 214 23.90 -4.66 -13.52
CA PRO A 214 22.71 -4.39 -14.30
C PRO A 214 22.42 -5.44 -15.39
N LYS A 215 23.46 -6.12 -15.91
CA LYS A 215 23.29 -7.13 -16.96
C LYS A 215 22.61 -8.38 -16.40
N THR A 216 23.11 -8.90 -15.29
CA THR A 216 22.50 -10.02 -14.60
C THR A 216 21.10 -9.68 -14.12
N MET A 217 20.88 -8.50 -13.53
CA MET A 217 19.55 -8.04 -13.11
C MET A 217 18.56 -8.04 -14.27
N LYS A 218 18.95 -7.50 -15.44
CA LYS A 218 18.12 -7.49 -16.64
C LYS A 218 17.80 -8.90 -17.15
N SER A 219 18.80 -9.79 -17.16
CA SER A 219 18.63 -11.20 -17.59
C SER A 219 17.64 -11.94 -16.69
N LEU A 220 17.78 -11.81 -15.36
CA LEU A 220 16.87 -12.42 -14.38
C LEU A 220 15.45 -11.85 -14.51
N SER A 221 15.32 -10.55 -14.67
CA SER A 221 14.02 -9.90 -14.88
C SER A 221 13.34 -10.38 -16.18
N GLN A 222 14.09 -10.55 -17.26
CA GLN A 222 13.55 -11.11 -18.51
C GLN A 222 13.11 -12.58 -18.37
N LYS A 223 13.87 -13.40 -17.65
CA LYS A 223 13.44 -14.77 -17.33
C LYS A 223 12.15 -14.78 -16.53
N CYS A 224 12.06 -13.95 -15.50
CA CYS A 224 10.84 -13.80 -14.69
C CYS A 224 9.64 -13.33 -15.54
N ILE A 225 9.82 -12.37 -16.46
CA ILE A 225 8.76 -11.92 -17.38
C ILE A 225 8.25 -13.07 -18.25
N LYS A 226 9.12 -13.93 -18.76
CA LYS A 226 8.70 -15.10 -19.54
C LYS A 226 7.77 -16.00 -18.73
N TRP A 227 8.12 -16.29 -17.47
CA TRP A 227 7.28 -17.08 -16.57
C TRP A 227 5.98 -16.39 -16.21
N THR A 228 6.00 -15.10 -15.92
CA THR A 228 4.77 -14.35 -15.61
C THR A 228 3.85 -14.23 -16.82
N ASN A 229 4.37 -14.23 -18.02
CA ASN A 229 3.61 -14.18 -19.28
C ASN A 229 3.21 -15.56 -19.81
N PHE A 230 3.75 -16.64 -19.29
CA PHE A 230 3.41 -17.99 -19.72
C PHE A 230 1.91 -18.24 -19.51
N PRO A 231 1.15 -18.61 -20.56
CA PRO A 231 -0.30 -18.79 -20.43
C PRO A 231 -0.63 -20.05 -19.65
N MET A 232 -1.77 -20.03 -18.96
CA MET A 232 -2.31 -21.23 -18.34
C MET A 232 -2.91 -22.14 -19.43
N PRO A 233 -2.48 -23.42 -19.56
CA PRO A 233 -2.85 -24.27 -20.69
C PRO A 233 -4.35 -24.52 -20.88
N LEU A 234 -5.09 -24.63 -19.78
CA LEU A 234 -6.54 -24.91 -19.78
C LEU A 234 -7.40 -23.66 -19.58
N GLY A 235 -6.79 -22.46 -19.48
CA GLY A 235 -7.49 -21.25 -19.09
C GLY A 235 -7.93 -21.26 -17.61
N LEU A 236 -8.70 -20.24 -17.23
CA LEU A 236 -9.32 -20.16 -15.89
C LEU A 236 -10.82 -20.49 -15.98
N LEU A 237 -11.32 -21.14 -14.94
CA LEU A 237 -12.75 -21.24 -14.73
C LEU A 237 -13.34 -19.82 -14.55
N PRO A 238 -14.58 -19.57 -15.00
CA PRO A 238 -15.31 -18.37 -14.63
C PRO A 238 -15.40 -18.22 -13.11
N GLY A 239 -15.60 -16.98 -12.62
CA GLY A 239 -15.70 -16.72 -11.18
C GLY A 239 -16.75 -17.57 -10.46
N VAL A 240 -17.89 -17.85 -11.13
CA VAL A 240 -18.91 -18.78 -10.60
C VAL A 240 -18.37 -20.21 -10.47
N GLY A 241 -17.55 -20.67 -11.40
CA GLY A 241 -16.92 -22.00 -11.33
C GLY A 241 -15.92 -22.12 -10.18
N LEU A 242 -15.16 -21.03 -9.91
CA LEU A 242 -14.29 -20.95 -8.74
C LEU A 242 -15.11 -20.98 -7.44
N ALA A 243 -16.24 -20.30 -7.38
CA ALA A 243 -17.14 -20.33 -6.22
C ALA A 243 -17.67 -21.75 -5.93
N LEU A 244 -18.15 -22.44 -6.96
CA LEU A 244 -18.59 -23.84 -6.83
C LEU A 244 -17.47 -24.78 -6.38
N MET A 245 -16.26 -24.55 -6.86
CA MET A 245 -15.07 -25.28 -6.37
C MET A 245 -14.83 -25.00 -4.88
N GLY A 246 -15.02 -23.75 -4.44
CA GLY A 246 -14.96 -23.38 -3.02
C GLY A 246 -15.99 -24.14 -2.17
N THR A 247 -17.23 -24.23 -2.63
CA THR A 247 -18.29 -25.01 -1.97
C THR A 247 -17.88 -26.49 -1.82
N PHE A 248 -17.32 -27.08 -2.88
CA PHE A 248 -16.82 -28.46 -2.84
C PHE A 248 -15.67 -28.63 -1.84
N MET A 249 -14.71 -27.70 -1.84
CA MET A 249 -13.57 -27.72 -0.90
C MET A 249 -14.01 -27.53 0.56
N GLY A 250 -15.01 -26.70 0.81
CA GLY A 250 -15.57 -26.50 2.16
C GLY A 250 -16.35 -27.73 2.67
N ALA A 251 -16.89 -28.56 1.76
CA ALA A 251 -17.61 -29.78 2.09
C ALA A 251 -16.73 -31.04 2.18
N THR A 252 -15.48 -30.97 1.78
CA THR A 252 -14.55 -32.10 1.68
C THR A 252 -13.18 -31.77 2.29
N PRO A 253 -12.40 -32.76 2.72
CA PRO A 253 -11.02 -32.52 3.19
C PRO A 253 -10.03 -32.25 2.04
N VAL A 254 -10.50 -32.08 0.81
CA VAL A 254 -9.64 -31.84 -0.35
C VAL A 254 -9.19 -30.39 -0.38
N MET A 255 -7.88 -30.16 -0.28
CA MET A 255 -7.26 -28.86 -0.47
C MET A 255 -6.35 -28.89 -1.70
N PHE A 256 -6.48 -27.89 -2.56
CA PHE A 256 -5.55 -27.71 -3.67
C PHE A 256 -4.32 -26.92 -3.19
N ALA A 257 -3.14 -27.39 -3.56
CA ALA A 257 -1.92 -26.65 -3.34
C ALA A 257 -1.97 -25.32 -4.10
N GLN A 258 -1.52 -24.25 -3.46
CA GLN A 258 -1.39 -22.94 -4.13
C GLN A 258 -0.26 -23.03 -5.17
N ASP A 259 -0.64 -23.04 -6.44
CA ASP A 259 0.30 -23.03 -7.56
C ASP A 259 0.57 -21.62 -8.06
N GLY A 260 1.87 -21.29 -8.24
CA GLY A 260 2.28 -19.97 -8.68
C GLY A 260 1.77 -19.61 -10.09
N LEU A 261 1.57 -20.60 -10.97
CA LEU A 261 1.01 -20.40 -12.31
C LEU A 261 -0.48 -20.03 -12.21
N LEU A 262 -1.25 -20.72 -11.38
CA LEU A 262 -2.65 -20.40 -11.11
C LEU A 262 -2.78 -19.02 -10.48
N TYR A 263 -2.02 -18.75 -9.42
CA TYR A 263 -2.09 -17.50 -8.68
C TYR A 263 -1.78 -16.27 -9.55
N LYS A 264 -0.68 -16.30 -10.35
CA LYS A 264 -0.38 -15.20 -11.25
C LYS A 264 -1.49 -14.96 -12.28
N THR A 265 -2.13 -16.04 -12.75
CA THR A 265 -3.20 -15.95 -13.76
C THR A 265 -4.46 -15.34 -13.14
N ILE A 266 -4.81 -15.71 -11.91
CA ILE A 266 -5.89 -15.09 -11.14
C ILE A 266 -5.61 -13.60 -10.92
N LEU A 267 -4.41 -13.24 -10.42
CA LEU A 267 -4.02 -11.86 -10.18
C LEU A 267 -4.04 -11.00 -11.46
N ARG A 268 -3.60 -11.55 -12.59
CA ARG A 268 -3.65 -10.85 -13.88
C ARG A 268 -5.06 -10.69 -14.42
N THR A 269 -5.93 -11.65 -14.17
CA THR A 269 -7.29 -11.69 -14.73
C THR A 269 -8.22 -10.78 -13.93
N TRP A 270 -8.28 -10.98 -12.62
CA TRP A 270 -9.24 -10.30 -11.74
C TRP A 270 -8.62 -9.37 -10.72
N GLY A 271 -7.32 -9.47 -10.46
CA GLY A 271 -6.67 -8.80 -9.35
C GLY A 271 -6.71 -9.62 -8.07
N THR A 272 -6.46 -8.97 -6.93
CA THR A 272 -6.39 -9.62 -5.62
C THR A 272 -7.72 -10.25 -5.19
N GLY A 273 -8.85 -9.69 -5.62
CA GLY A 273 -10.19 -10.20 -5.30
C GLY A 273 -10.61 -11.45 -6.08
N GLY A 274 -9.73 -12.01 -6.93
CA GLY A 274 -10.08 -13.13 -7.81
C GLY A 274 -10.58 -14.40 -7.11
N MET A 275 -10.23 -14.60 -5.86
CA MET A 275 -10.64 -15.79 -5.08
C MET A 275 -11.68 -15.48 -3.99
N ASN A 276 -12.16 -14.25 -3.85
CA ASN A 276 -12.98 -13.86 -2.71
C ASN A 276 -14.26 -14.67 -2.55
N GLN A 277 -15.03 -14.85 -3.64
CA GLN A 277 -16.25 -15.64 -3.57
C GLN A 277 -15.94 -17.10 -3.26
N MET A 278 -14.89 -17.67 -3.87
CA MET A 278 -14.44 -19.02 -3.56
C MET A 278 -14.06 -19.16 -2.07
N SER A 279 -13.35 -18.18 -1.52
CA SER A 279 -12.94 -18.13 -0.10
C SER A 279 -14.15 -18.10 0.84
N VAL A 280 -15.17 -17.31 0.51
CA VAL A 280 -16.44 -17.29 1.26
C VAL A 280 -17.13 -18.67 1.21
N GLU A 281 -17.24 -19.26 0.03
CA GLU A 281 -17.90 -20.56 -0.13
C GLU A 281 -17.13 -21.69 0.56
N MET A 282 -15.81 -21.59 0.61
CA MET A 282 -14.95 -22.54 1.32
C MET A 282 -15.00 -22.37 2.85
N GLY A 283 -15.44 -21.20 3.35
CA GLY A 283 -15.60 -20.93 4.78
C GLY A 283 -14.37 -20.35 5.45
N ASP A 284 -13.38 -19.84 4.69
CA ASP A 284 -12.17 -19.23 5.25
C ASP A 284 -12.20 -17.71 5.31
N SER A 285 -13.34 -17.09 4.99
CA SER A 285 -13.55 -15.65 5.04
C SER A 285 -14.49 -15.24 6.17
N PRO A 286 -14.21 -14.12 6.87
CA PRO A 286 -15.07 -13.63 7.92
C PRO A 286 -16.39 -13.09 7.33
N LEU A 287 -17.51 -13.50 7.91
CA LEU A 287 -18.84 -13.07 7.53
C LEU A 287 -19.59 -12.50 8.74
N LYS A 288 -20.52 -11.58 8.50
CA LYS A 288 -21.38 -10.99 9.54
C LYS A 288 -20.60 -10.58 10.80
N ASN A 289 -19.49 -9.87 10.62
CA ASN A 289 -18.57 -9.50 11.71
C ASN A 289 -18.15 -10.70 12.60
N TRP A 290 -17.76 -11.82 11.98
CA TRP A 290 -17.40 -13.12 12.59
C TRP A 290 -18.54 -13.88 13.28
N ASP A 291 -19.80 -13.38 13.22
CA ASP A 291 -20.99 -14.04 13.78
C ASP A 291 -21.77 -14.86 12.71
N GLY A 292 -21.19 -15.03 11.52
CA GLY A 292 -21.79 -15.74 10.40
C GLY A 292 -20.95 -16.87 9.86
N SER A 293 -21.56 -17.61 8.94
CA SER A 293 -20.95 -18.71 8.18
C SER A 293 -21.16 -18.55 6.69
N SER A 294 -20.52 -19.39 5.87
CA SER A 294 -20.74 -19.44 4.43
C SER A 294 -22.22 -19.64 4.03
N ARG A 295 -23.04 -20.22 4.90
CA ARG A 295 -24.48 -20.40 4.68
C ARG A 295 -25.26 -19.08 4.70
N ASP A 296 -24.79 -18.09 5.45
CA ASP A 296 -25.44 -16.79 5.59
C ASP A 296 -25.25 -15.89 4.37
N PHE A 297 -24.12 -16.08 3.66
CA PHE A 297 -23.71 -15.28 2.49
C PHE A 297 -23.35 -16.17 1.30
N HIS A 298 -24.22 -17.11 0.96
CA HIS A 298 -23.97 -18.16 -0.03
C HIS A 298 -24.34 -17.72 -1.45
N LEU A 299 -23.61 -18.19 -2.45
CA LEU A 299 -23.75 -18.02 -3.92
C LEU A 299 -24.55 -16.80 -4.40
N GLY A 300 -25.88 -16.81 -4.24
CA GLY A 300 -26.75 -15.73 -4.70
C GLY A 300 -26.50 -14.39 -4.00
N LYS A 301 -26.23 -14.40 -2.70
CA LYS A 301 -25.92 -13.22 -1.90
C LYS A 301 -24.48 -12.78 -2.09
N SER A 302 -23.55 -13.73 -2.19
CA SER A 302 -22.12 -13.46 -2.40
C SER A 302 -21.77 -13.03 -3.82
N LYS A 303 -22.74 -12.97 -4.74
CA LYS A 303 -22.49 -12.56 -6.15
C LYS A 303 -21.84 -11.17 -6.28
N THR A 304 -22.08 -10.25 -5.34
CA THR A 304 -21.48 -8.90 -5.34
C THR A 304 -19.97 -8.93 -5.22
N ILE A 305 -19.41 -9.97 -4.58
CA ILE A 305 -17.96 -10.17 -4.44
C ILE A 305 -17.41 -11.12 -5.51
N ASN A 306 -18.22 -11.51 -6.51
CA ASN A 306 -17.76 -12.34 -7.62
C ASN A 306 -16.74 -11.59 -8.48
N PRO A 307 -15.58 -12.19 -8.80
CA PRO A 307 -14.50 -11.52 -9.51
C PRO A 307 -14.88 -11.09 -10.93
N ASP A 308 -15.76 -11.82 -11.63
CA ASP A 308 -16.20 -11.45 -12.98
C ASP A 308 -17.09 -10.21 -12.95
N ILE A 309 -17.91 -10.05 -11.91
CA ILE A 309 -18.79 -8.89 -11.76
C ILE A 309 -17.96 -7.64 -11.47
N ILE A 310 -16.99 -7.73 -10.56
CA ILE A 310 -16.07 -6.63 -10.26
C ILE A 310 -15.25 -6.27 -11.51
N LYS A 311 -14.77 -7.26 -12.25
CA LYS A 311 -13.99 -7.04 -13.47
C LYS A 311 -14.79 -6.35 -14.58
N LYS A 312 -16.09 -6.61 -14.70
CA LYS A 312 -16.95 -5.92 -15.68
C LYS A 312 -17.03 -4.41 -15.44
N ALA A 313 -16.86 -3.96 -14.20
CA ALA A 313 -16.83 -2.56 -13.86
C ALA A 313 -15.43 -1.91 -14.05
N GLU A 314 -14.38 -2.71 -14.29
CA GLU A 314 -13.00 -2.21 -14.51
C GLU A 314 -12.90 -1.50 -15.85
N ILE A 315 -12.56 -0.22 -15.84
CA ILE A 315 -12.39 0.64 -17.02
C ILE A 315 -10.92 0.85 -17.40
N ILE A 316 -10.02 0.82 -16.41
CA ILE A 316 -8.57 0.97 -16.59
C ILE A 316 -7.87 -0.05 -15.72
N LYS A 317 -6.86 -0.71 -16.28
CA LYS A 317 -5.93 -1.56 -15.54
C LYS A 317 -4.63 -0.84 -15.30
N TYR A 318 -4.07 -0.93 -14.08
CA TYR A 318 -2.78 -0.32 -13.77
C TYR A 318 -1.86 -1.28 -12.99
N HIS A 319 -0.58 -0.91 -12.94
CA HIS A 319 0.50 -1.70 -12.35
C HIS A 319 1.20 -0.90 -11.25
N CYS A 320 1.65 -1.58 -10.20
CA CYS A 320 2.67 -1.01 -9.31
C CYS A 320 3.99 -0.90 -10.09
N TYR A 321 4.89 -0.06 -9.61
CA TYR A 321 6.21 0.09 -10.20
C TYR A 321 6.92 -1.26 -10.37
N SER A 322 7.47 -1.51 -11.57
CA SER A 322 8.17 -2.76 -11.94
C SER A 322 7.35 -4.06 -11.74
N CYS A 323 6.02 -4.00 -11.69
CA CYS A 323 5.19 -5.19 -11.56
C CYS A 323 4.57 -5.61 -12.90
N PRO A 324 4.85 -6.81 -13.43
CA PRO A 324 4.27 -7.27 -14.69
C PRO A 324 2.86 -7.83 -14.56
N LEU A 325 2.34 -8.05 -13.34
CA LEU A 325 1.02 -8.67 -13.12
C LEU A 325 -0.14 -7.69 -13.35
N GLY A 326 -0.07 -6.48 -12.79
CA GLY A 326 -1.15 -5.51 -12.93
C GLY A 326 -2.44 -5.97 -12.26
N CYS A 327 -2.39 -6.23 -10.96
CA CYS A 327 -3.57 -6.62 -10.20
C CYS A 327 -4.51 -5.43 -9.89
N GLY A 328 -4.01 -4.19 -9.99
CA GLY A 328 -4.78 -2.98 -9.76
C GLY A 328 -5.63 -2.57 -10.96
N GLY A 329 -6.63 -1.73 -10.72
CA GLY A 329 -7.49 -1.17 -11.74
C GLY A 329 -8.30 0.00 -11.22
N ILE A 330 -9.02 0.66 -12.12
CA ILE A 330 -10.05 1.65 -11.81
C ILE A 330 -11.38 1.08 -12.26
N CYS A 331 -12.35 1.09 -11.40
CA CYS A 331 -13.73 0.67 -11.68
C CYS A 331 -14.64 1.89 -11.81
N ALA A 332 -15.57 1.83 -12.76
CA ALA A 332 -16.68 2.77 -12.80
C ALA A 332 -17.60 2.56 -11.59
N THR A 333 -18.12 3.65 -11.03
CA THR A 333 -19.08 3.59 -9.92
C THR A 333 -20.22 4.56 -10.16
N LYS A 334 -21.32 4.40 -9.44
CA LYS A 334 -22.49 5.27 -9.46
C LYS A 334 -22.51 6.18 -8.23
N GLY A 335 -23.19 7.31 -8.32
CA GLY A 335 -23.39 8.23 -7.23
C GLY A 335 -22.39 9.40 -7.23
N LYS A 336 -21.95 9.85 -6.05
CA LYS A 336 -21.09 11.03 -5.86
C LYS A 336 -19.74 10.93 -6.58
N TYR A 337 -19.15 9.74 -6.62
CA TYR A 337 -17.88 9.48 -7.26
C TYR A 337 -18.10 8.73 -8.58
N SER A 338 -17.48 9.16 -9.67
CA SER A 338 -17.62 8.54 -10.99
C SER A 338 -16.81 7.25 -11.15
N HIS A 339 -15.79 7.09 -10.32
CA HIS A 339 -14.88 5.94 -10.34
C HIS A 339 -14.21 5.75 -8.98
N THR A 340 -13.72 4.53 -8.75
CA THR A 340 -12.95 4.14 -7.59
C THR A 340 -11.78 3.26 -7.99
N HIS A 341 -10.75 3.18 -7.17
CA HIS A 341 -9.78 2.09 -7.30
C HIS A 341 -10.51 0.74 -7.20
N LYS A 342 -10.13 -0.21 -8.06
CA LYS A 342 -10.65 -1.57 -7.95
C LYS A 342 -10.38 -2.08 -6.53
N PRO A 343 -11.42 -2.41 -5.75
CA PRO A 343 -11.23 -2.84 -4.38
C PRO A 343 -10.28 -4.04 -4.29
N GLU A 344 -9.37 -4.01 -3.34
CA GLU A 344 -8.48 -5.13 -3.02
C GLU A 344 -9.29 -6.23 -2.29
N TYR A 345 -8.77 -7.46 -2.23
CA TYR A 345 -9.48 -8.60 -1.65
C TYR A 345 -10.00 -8.34 -0.23
N GLU A 346 -9.18 -7.71 0.61
CA GLU A 346 -9.58 -7.38 1.99
C GLU A 346 -10.72 -6.35 2.02
N SER A 347 -10.67 -5.32 1.16
CA SER A 347 -11.75 -4.32 1.05
C SER A 347 -13.05 -4.95 0.55
N ILE A 348 -12.98 -5.86 -0.44
CA ILE A 348 -14.14 -6.57 -0.96
C ILE A 348 -14.78 -7.44 0.13
N LEU A 349 -13.96 -8.19 0.89
CA LEU A 349 -14.47 -9.04 1.96
C LEU A 349 -15.02 -8.22 3.13
N ALA A 350 -14.33 -7.12 3.51
CA ALA A 350 -14.80 -6.26 4.60
C ALA A 350 -16.12 -5.55 4.26
N LEU A 351 -16.19 -4.91 3.09
CA LEU A 351 -17.37 -4.14 2.68
C LEU A 351 -18.50 -5.02 2.12
N GLY A 352 -18.19 -6.23 1.68
CA GLY A 352 -19.14 -7.24 1.21
C GLY A 352 -19.51 -8.21 2.32
N GLY A 353 -18.71 -9.28 2.49
CA GLY A 353 -19.02 -10.40 3.39
C GLY A 353 -19.14 -10.04 4.87
N LEU A 354 -18.19 -9.29 5.40
CA LEU A 354 -18.17 -8.89 6.82
C LEU A 354 -19.40 -8.02 7.17
N CYS A 355 -19.82 -7.14 6.25
CA CYS A 355 -20.99 -6.27 6.38
C CYS A 355 -22.28 -6.89 5.83
N MET A 356 -22.26 -8.10 5.27
CA MET A 356 -23.39 -8.74 4.61
C MET A 356 -24.01 -7.88 3.50
N ASN A 357 -23.16 -7.09 2.81
CA ASN A 357 -23.60 -6.16 1.78
C ASN A 357 -23.75 -6.86 0.42
N GLU A 358 -24.96 -6.85 -0.10
CA GLU A 358 -25.34 -7.48 -1.37
C GLU A 358 -25.40 -6.47 -2.53
N ASP A 359 -25.04 -5.19 -2.32
CA ASP A 359 -25.07 -4.13 -3.31
C ASP A 359 -23.65 -3.71 -3.77
N LEU A 360 -23.34 -3.95 -5.04
CA LEU A 360 -22.04 -3.62 -5.63
C LEU A 360 -21.79 -2.12 -5.73
N ASP A 361 -22.82 -1.33 -6.04
CA ASP A 361 -22.68 0.13 -6.16
C ASP A 361 -22.33 0.73 -4.79
N SER A 362 -22.97 0.26 -3.73
CA SER A 362 -22.65 0.61 -2.34
C SER A 362 -21.22 0.20 -1.97
N LEU A 363 -20.78 -1.02 -2.34
CA LEU A 363 -19.42 -1.48 -2.07
C LEU A 363 -18.39 -0.56 -2.72
N PHE A 364 -18.57 -0.20 -3.98
CA PHE A 364 -17.67 0.70 -4.69
C PHE A 364 -17.68 2.13 -4.11
N TYR A 365 -18.84 2.65 -3.76
CA TYR A 365 -18.98 3.95 -3.13
C TYR A 365 -18.24 4.02 -1.79
N LEU A 366 -18.45 3.01 -0.94
CA LEU A 366 -17.78 2.91 0.36
C LEU A 366 -16.26 2.76 0.22
N ASN A 367 -15.81 1.97 -0.75
CA ASN A 367 -14.38 1.82 -1.03
C ASN A 367 -13.73 3.17 -1.39
N GLU A 368 -14.37 3.97 -2.25
CA GLU A 368 -13.86 5.30 -2.61
C GLU A 368 -13.91 6.26 -1.41
N LEU A 369 -15.01 6.26 -0.66
CA LEU A 369 -15.16 7.10 0.53
C LEU A 369 -14.06 6.83 1.57
N LEU A 370 -13.77 5.55 1.84
CA LEU A 370 -12.74 5.14 2.79
C LEU A 370 -11.32 5.45 2.30
N ASN A 371 -11.08 5.34 0.99
CA ASN A 371 -9.78 5.70 0.41
C ASN A 371 -9.49 7.20 0.52
N ARG A 372 -10.52 8.03 0.57
CA ARG A 372 -10.42 9.49 0.71
C ARG A 372 -10.29 9.94 2.17
N ALA A 373 -10.86 9.16 3.10
CA ALA A 373 -10.85 9.48 4.52
C ALA A 373 -9.48 9.23 5.17
#